data_34eb6e9d0e4129a0790d9e374794ca50
#
_entry.id   34eb6e9d0e4129a0790d9e374794ca50
#
_cell.length_a   1.000
_cell.length_b   1.000
_cell.length_c   1.000
_cell.angle_alpha   90.00
_cell.angle_beta   90.00
_cell.angle_gamma   90.00
#
_symmetry.space_group_name_H-M   'P 1'
#
loop_
_entity.id
_entity.type
_entity.pdbx_description
1 polymer ?
#
loop_
_entity_poly.entity_id
_entity_poly.type
_entity_poly.pdbx_seq_one_letter_code
_entity_poly.pdbx_strand_id
1 'polypeptide(L)'
;MKKLFAVVMAALMLLSMTACGSGSAPAATTAPAPAETYVVGICQLVQHDALDAATQGFKDALTDQLGDRVTFQEQNASGEPANCTTIVNGFVSSKVDLIMANATPALQAAQAATDDIPILGTSVTDYASALEIDNWNGTVGGNVSGTSDLAPLDQQAAMIQELFPETKTVGLLYCSAEANSQYQVDEMVKYLADLGMTGVPYSFTDTNDVASVAQTACDNSDVLYIPTDNTAASNTEAIANVVLPAGVPVIAGESGICAGCGIATLSISYYDLGYATGLMAAKVLTGEASISEMPVEYAPEVTKMYNAANCEALNVTVPEDYQPMG
;
A
#
# COMPACT_ATOMS: atom_id res chain seq x y z
N MET A 1 24.30 73.91 15.14
CA MET A 1 25.69 74.43 15.10
C MET A 1 26.50 73.44 14.30
N LYS A 2 26.81 73.81 13.06
CA LYS A 2 28.16 74.03 12.54
C LYS A 2 28.95 72.73 12.46
N LYS A 3 29.54 72.28 11.35
CA LYS A 3 29.96 72.71 10.01
C LYS A 3 30.59 71.47 9.38
N LEU A 4 30.36 71.01 8.17
CA LEU A 4 30.96 71.47 6.89
C LEU A 4 32.48 71.28 6.79
N PHE A 5 32.90 70.62 5.73
CA PHE A 5 33.96 70.82 4.72
C PHE A 5 34.46 69.45 4.25
N ALA A 6 34.27 68.98 3.04
CA ALA A 6 34.62 69.45 1.69
C ALA A 6 36.04 69.02 1.26
N VAL A 7 36.10 68.15 0.22
CA VAL A 7 36.68 68.31 -1.12
C VAL A 7 38.22 68.33 -1.22
N VAL A 8 38.80 67.50 -2.07
CA VAL A 8 39.47 67.82 -3.34
C VAL A 8 40.32 66.63 -3.83
N MET A 9 39.95 66.07 -4.99
CA MET A 9 40.68 65.87 -6.26
C MET A 9 42.21 65.80 -6.22
N ALA A 10 42.77 64.78 -6.89
CA ALA A 10 43.73 64.97 -7.99
C ALA A 10 43.99 63.66 -8.75
N ALA A 11 43.77 63.72 -10.04
CA ALA A 11 44.15 62.74 -11.06
C ALA A 11 45.64 62.81 -11.34
N LEU A 12 46.25 61.68 -11.64
CA LEU A 12 47.43 61.64 -12.55
C LEU A 12 47.46 60.30 -13.29
N MET A 13 47.31 60.42 -14.62
CA MET A 13 47.63 59.38 -15.61
C MET A 13 49.10 59.10 -15.65
N LEU A 14 49.45 57.83 -15.86
CA LEU A 14 50.62 57.46 -16.67
C LEU A 14 50.40 56.10 -17.33
N LEU A 15 50.44 56.15 -18.67
CA LEU A 15 50.48 54.98 -19.56
C LEU A 15 51.82 54.23 -19.35
N SER A 16 51.80 52.92 -19.42
CA SER A 16 52.87 52.13 -20.02
C SER A 16 52.33 50.81 -20.58
N MET A 17 52.73 50.52 -21.77
CA MET A 17 52.34 49.54 -22.76
C MET A 17 52.78 48.09 -22.41
N THR A 18 51.94 47.17 -22.92
CA THR A 18 52.26 45.89 -23.60
C THR A 18 53.07 44.85 -22.92
N ALA A 19 52.38 43.70 -22.68
CA ALA A 19 52.92 42.40 -23.11
C ALA A 19 51.76 41.43 -23.31
N CYS A 20 51.57 40.92 -24.52
CA CYS A 20 50.73 39.78 -24.85
C CYS A 20 51.15 38.54 -24.07
N GLY A 21 50.23 37.95 -23.33
CA GLY A 21 50.36 36.64 -22.76
C GLY A 21 48.98 36.00 -22.72
N SER A 22 48.66 35.17 -23.74
CA SER A 22 47.47 34.36 -23.80
C SER A 22 47.53 33.29 -22.66
N GLY A 23 47.08 33.68 -21.49
CA GLY A 23 46.81 32.75 -20.42
C GLY A 23 45.31 32.59 -20.30
N SER A 24 44.74 31.54 -20.89
CA SER A 24 43.37 31.10 -20.58
C SER A 24 43.29 30.88 -19.08
N ALA A 25 42.51 31.73 -18.40
CA ALA A 25 42.11 31.45 -17.02
C ALA A 25 41.44 30.06 -16.98
N PRO A 26 41.80 29.16 -16.04
CA PRO A 26 41.03 27.93 -15.89
C PRO A 26 39.59 28.31 -15.58
N ALA A 27 38.68 27.82 -16.41
CA ALA A 27 37.26 27.87 -16.10
C ALA A 27 37.08 27.32 -14.68
N ALA A 28 36.54 28.12 -13.78
CA ALA A 28 36.13 27.66 -12.47
C ALA A 28 35.12 26.54 -12.70
N THR A 29 35.56 25.31 -12.45
CA THR A 29 34.67 24.15 -12.40
C THR A 29 33.81 24.41 -11.16
N THR A 30 32.59 24.91 -11.37
CA THR A 30 31.58 24.94 -10.31
C THR A 30 31.40 23.49 -9.89
N ALA A 31 31.71 23.17 -8.64
CA ALA A 31 31.37 21.89 -8.07
C ALA A 31 29.85 21.67 -8.26
N PRO A 32 29.42 20.46 -8.64
CA PRO A 32 27.99 20.17 -8.72
C PRO A 32 27.33 20.59 -7.41
N ALA A 33 26.15 21.22 -7.48
CA ALA A 33 25.36 21.46 -6.28
C ALA A 33 25.16 20.13 -5.56
N PRO A 34 25.15 20.09 -4.21
CA PRO A 34 24.85 18.88 -3.47
C PRO A 34 23.52 18.29 -4.03
N ALA A 35 23.52 17.01 -4.30
CA ALA A 35 22.30 16.35 -4.74
C ALA A 35 21.25 16.48 -3.62
N GLU A 36 20.03 16.83 -4.00
CA GLU A 36 18.91 16.95 -3.09
C GLU A 36 18.65 15.61 -2.40
N THR A 37 18.41 15.64 -1.08
CA THR A 37 18.15 14.45 -0.27
C THR A 37 16.73 14.50 0.27
N TYR A 38 16.10 13.34 0.37
CA TYR A 38 14.70 13.21 0.72
C TYR A 38 14.51 12.35 1.96
N VAL A 39 13.53 12.70 2.78
CA VAL A 39 13.09 11.94 3.94
C VAL A 39 11.67 11.45 3.68
N VAL A 40 11.47 10.14 3.67
CA VAL A 40 10.16 9.52 3.43
C VAL A 40 9.65 8.90 4.71
N GLY A 41 8.44 9.30 5.13
CA GLY A 41 7.72 8.67 6.23
C GLY A 41 6.95 7.45 5.75
N ILE A 42 7.10 6.31 6.41
CA ILE A 42 6.36 5.08 6.11
C ILE A 42 5.49 4.75 7.32
N CYS A 43 4.17 4.79 7.13
CA CYS A 43 3.18 4.35 8.10
C CYS A 43 2.58 3.03 7.64
N GLN A 44 2.98 1.91 8.25
CA GLN A 44 2.41 0.60 8.02
C GLN A 44 1.38 0.29 9.12
N LEU A 45 0.17 -0.16 8.74
CA LEU A 45 -0.90 -0.44 9.70
C LEU A 45 -0.53 -1.53 10.69
N VAL A 46 -0.09 -2.68 10.20
CA VAL A 46 0.22 -3.87 11.01
C VAL A 46 1.29 -4.70 10.32
N GLN A 47 1.92 -5.60 11.05
CA GLN A 47 2.88 -6.54 10.50
C GLN A 47 2.19 -7.81 10.02
N HIS A 48 2.28 -8.09 8.73
CA HIS A 48 2.00 -9.37 8.07
C HIS A 48 2.64 -9.39 6.67
N ASP A 49 2.75 -10.57 6.08
CA ASP A 49 3.56 -10.84 4.89
C ASP A 49 3.26 -9.88 3.71
N ALA A 50 1.99 -9.58 3.45
CA ALA A 50 1.61 -8.71 2.33
C ALA A 50 2.08 -7.25 2.54
N LEU A 51 1.81 -6.66 3.73
CA LEU A 51 2.24 -5.28 4.00
C LEU A 51 3.76 -5.17 4.12
N ASP A 52 4.43 -6.17 4.70
CA ASP A 52 5.89 -6.20 4.81
C ASP A 52 6.53 -6.27 3.40
N ALA A 53 5.97 -7.09 2.50
CA ALA A 53 6.41 -7.18 1.10
C ALA A 53 6.20 -5.85 0.34
N ALA A 54 5.05 -5.18 0.52
CA ALA A 54 4.78 -3.89 -0.09
C ALA A 54 5.73 -2.79 0.43
N THR A 55 5.98 -2.75 1.74
CA THR A 55 6.97 -1.83 2.32
C THR A 55 8.37 -2.08 1.78
N GLN A 56 8.78 -3.35 1.65
CA GLN A 56 10.09 -3.68 1.09
C GLN A 56 10.21 -3.28 -0.38
N GLY A 57 9.22 -3.61 -1.21
CA GLY A 57 9.21 -3.23 -2.62
C GLY A 57 9.29 -1.71 -2.81
N PHE A 58 8.55 -0.95 -2.01
CA PHE A 58 8.60 0.52 -2.02
C PHE A 58 10.00 1.07 -1.71
N LYS A 59 10.64 0.55 -0.67
CA LYS A 59 11.99 0.97 -0.27
C LYS A 59 13.03 0.60 -1.31
N ASP A 60 12.93 -0.58 -1.90
CA ASP A 60 13.84 -1.06 -2.94
C ASP A 60 13.74 -0.17 -4.19
N ALA A 61 12.52 0.13 -4.67
CA ALA A 61 12.34 1.01 -5.81
C ALA A 61 12.91 2.41 -5.59
N LEU A 62 12.67 3.02 -4.42
CA LEU A 62 13.24 4.33 -4.11
C LEU A 62 14.77 4.28 -3.97
N THR A 63 15.32 3.22 -3.39
CA THR A 63 16.76 3.02 -3.29
C THR A 63 17.40 2.83 -4.68
N ASP A 64 16.76 2.07 -5.57
CA ASP A 64 17.20 1.88 -6.94
C ASP A 64 17.21 3.19 -7.75
N GLN A 65 16.22 4.06 -7.54
CA GLN A 65 16.08 5.32 -8.27
C GLN A 65 16.94 6.46 -7.68
N LEU A 66 17.05 6.54 -6.38
CA LEU A 66 17.62 7.70 -5.68
C LEU A 66 18.94 7.39 -4.96
N GLY A 67 19.25 6.11 -4.71
CA GLY A 67 20.44 5.69 -3.96
C GLY A 67 20.48 6.29 -2.55
N ASP A 68 21.64 6.82 -2.17
CA ASP A 68 21.85 7.44 -0.86
C ASP A 68 21.10 8.78 -0.65
N ARG A 69 20.35 9.24 -1.65
CA ARG A 69 19.57 10.47 -1.55
C ARG A 69 18.25 10.31 -0.82
N VAL A 70 17.83 9.09 -0.49
CA VAL A 70 16.59 8.83 0.24
C VAL A 70 16.88 8.19 1.60
N THR A 71 16.13 8.59 2.62
CA THR A 71 16.12 7.98 3.95
C THR A 71 14.68 7.75 4.39
N PHE A 72 14.48 6.72 5.22
CA PHE A 72 13.15 6.29 5.63
C PHE A 72 12.95 6.47 7.13
N GLN A 73 11.78 7.02 7.50
CA GLN A 73 11.25 6.99 8.85
C GLN A 73 10.08 6.00 8.88
N GLU A 74 10.37 4.75 9.21
CA GLU A 74 9.41 3.65 9.17
C GLU A 74 8.80 3.41 10.55
N GLN A 75 7.47 3.36 10.63
CA GLN A 75 6.73 3.08 11.86
C GLN A 75 5.54 2.17 11.58
N ASN A 76 5.25 1.29 12.55
CA ASN A 76 4.14 0.33 12.50
C ASN A 76 3.09 0.68 13.55
N ALA A 77 1.83 0.73 13.14
CA ALA A 77 0.71 1.11 14.00
C ALA A 77 0.16 -0.05 14.85
N SER A 78 0.70 -1.27 14.69
CA SER A 78 0.32 -2.46 15.46
C SER A 78 -1.19 -2.82 15.36
N GLY A 79 -1.80 -2.55 14.21
CA GLY A 79 -3.20 -2.84 13.95
C GLY A 79 -4.19 -1.78 14.45
N GLU A 80 -3.70 -0.70 15.06
CA GLU A 80 -4.55 0.32 15.68
C GLU A 80 -4.63 1.59 14.81
N PRO A 81 -5.78 1.93 14.20
CA PRO A 81 -5.92 3.13 13.37
C PRO A 81 -5.56 4.44 14.09
N ALA A 82 -5.79 4.54 15.40
CA ALA A 82 -5.40 5.68 16.21
C ALA A 82 -3.87 5.87 16.26
N ASN A 83 -3.10 4.79 16.18
CA ASN A 83 -1.65 4.86 16.10
C ASN A 83 -1.20 5.38 14.73
N CYS A 84 -1.89 5.04 13.63
CA CYS A 84 -1.64 5.64 12.32
C CYS A 84 -1.71 7.17 12.39
N THR A 85 -2.76 7.71 13.02
CA THR A 85 -2.91 9.16 13.23
C THR A 85 -1.73 9.76 14.01
N THR A 86 -1.27 9.07 15.05
CA THR A 86 -0.13 9.54 15.87
C THR A 86 1.17 9.54 15.06
N ILE A 87 1.42 8.46 14.31
CA ILE A 87 2.61 8.29 13.46
C ILE A 87 2.65 9.38 12.40
N VAL A 88 1.56 9.54 11.66
CA VAL A 88 1.48 10.52 10.57
C VAL A 88 1.64 11.96 11.08
N ASN A 89 1.03 12.32 12.21
CA ASN A 89 1.26 13.62 12.81
C ASN A 89 2.73 13.85 13.21
N GLY A 90 3.45 12.79 13.56
CA GLY A 90 4.90 12.80 13.75
C GLY A 90 5.65 13.14 12.47
N PHE A 91 5.27 12.54 11.33
CA PHE A 91 5.84 12.82 10.02
C PHE A 91 5.58 14.26 9.56
N VAL A 92 4.34 14.75 9.74
CA VAL A 92 3.98 16.14 9.44
C VAL A 92 4.82 17.10 10.27
N SER A 93 4.99 16.83 11.58
CA SER A 93 5.78 17.66 12.48
C SER A 93 7.27 17.67 12.13
N SER A 94 7.81 16.53 11.67
CA SER A 94 9.21 16.39 11.21
C SER A 94 9.42 16.85 9.77
N LYS A 95 8.35 17.21 9.06
CA LYS A 95 8.36 17.72 7.69
C LYS A 95 9.05 16.76 6.73
N VAL A 96 8.60 15.51 6.70
CA VAL A 96 9.05 14.56 5.70
C VAL A 96 8.64 15.03 4.29
N ASP A 97 9.38 14.63 3.27
CA ASP A 97 9.16 15.07 1.89
C ASP A 97 8.01 14.30 1.21
N LEU A 98 7.70 13.10 1.71
CA LEU A 98 6.61 12.25 1.21
C LEU A 98 6.18 11.29 2.32
N ILE A 99 4.89 10.94 2.35
CA ILE A 99 4.34 9.91 3.22
C ILE A 99 3.91 8.71 2.35
N MET A 100 4.41 7.52 2.67
CA MET A 100 3.87 6.25 2.19
C MET A 100 2.93 5.70 3.26
N ALA A 101 1.67 5.51 2.87
CA ALA A 101 0.63 4.97 3.71
C ALA A 101 0.31 3.53 3.26
N ASN A 102 0.69 2.55 4.08
CA ASN A 102 0.51 1.13 3.78
C ASN A 102 -0.72 0.58 4.52
N ALA A 103 -1.76 0.33 3.78
CA ALA A 103 -3.13 -0.05 4.10
C ALA A 103 -4.11 1.13 4.23
N THR A 104 -5.41 0.85 4.05
CA THR A 104 -6.50 1.84 4.06
C THR A 104 -6.54 2.72 5.30
N PRO A 105 -6.45 2.22 6.55
CA PRO A 105 -6.45 3.08 7.73
C PRO A 105 -5.25 4.03 7.81
N ALA A 106 -4.08 3.63 7.29
CA ALA A 106 -2.92 4.49 7.21
C ALA A 106 -3.11 5.62 6.18
N LEU A 107 -3.73 5.31 5.02
CA LEU A 107 -4.09 6.30 4.01
C LEU A 107 -5.08 7.34 4.55
N GLN A 108 -6.15 6.89 5.21
CA GLN A 108 -7.14 7.76 5.83
C GLN A 108 -6.52 8.69 6.87
N ALA A 109 -5.64 8.17 7.72
CA ALA A 109 -4.91 8.96 8.70
C ALA A 109 -3.99 10.01 8.04
N ALA A 110 -3.30 9.63 6.95
CA ALA A 110 -2.39 10.52 6.24
C ALA A 110 -3.15 11.65 5.53
N GLN A 111 -4.22 11.33 4.83
CA GLN A 111 -5.06 12.30 4.14
C GLN A 111 -5.71 13.30 5.11
N ALA A 112 -6.13 12.84 6.29
CA ALA A 112 -6.70 13.71 7.32
C ALA A 112 -5.68 14.63 8.01
N ALA A 113 -4.38 14.32 7.95
CA ALA A 113 -3.35 15.03 8.69
C ALA A 113 -2.67 16.16 7.89
N THR A 114 -2.67 16.11 6.57
CA THR A 114 -1.97 17.10 5.72
C THR A 114 -2.54 17.22 4.32
N ASP A 115 -2.63 18.46 3.84
CA ASP A 115 -2.93 18.78 2.44
C ASP A 115 -1.67 19.16 1.65
N ASP A 116 -0.51 19.29 2.31
CA ASP A 116 0.72 19.83 1.74
C ASP A 116 1.74 18.73 1.37
N ILE A 117 1.92 17.72 2.24
CA ILE A 117 2.89 16.65 2.03
C ILE A 117 2.31 15.62 1.06
N PRO A 118 3.02 15.24 -0.02
CA PRO A 118 2.57 14.18 -0.92
C PRO A 118 2.35 12.87 -0.18
N ILE A 119 1.24 12.19 -0.48
CA ILE A 119 0.84 10.92 0.13
C ILE A 119 0.67 9.87 -0.98
N LEU A 120 1.42 8.78 -0.90
CA LEU A 120 1.20 7.62 -1.75
C LEU A 120 0.69 6.46 -0.91
N GLY A 121 -0.53 6.02 -1.20
CA GLY A 121 -1.08 4.80 -0.65
C GLY A 121 -0.54 3.56 -1.35
N THR A 122 -0.35 2.48 -0.62
CA THR A 122 -0.16 1.13 -1.17
C THR A 122 -0.96 0.14 -0.35
N SER A 123 -1.29 -1.01 -0.91
CA SER A 123 -2.16 -1.99 -0.24
C SER A 123 -3.50 -1.37 0.20
N VAL A 124 -4.05 -0.52 -0.66
CA VAL A 124 -5.34 0.15 -0.48
C VAL A 124 -6.32 -0.43 -1.50
N THR A 125 -7.38 -1.03 -1.03
CA THR A 125 -8.31 -1.78 -1.89
C THR A 125 -9.10 -0.85 -2.82
N ASP A 126 -9.82 0.12 -2.25
CA ASP A 126 -10.64 1.05 -3.02
C ASP A 126 -10.51 2.48 -2.49
N TYR A 127 -9.89 3.35 -3.28
CA TYR A 127 -9.65 4.75 -2.90
C TYR A 127 -10.94 5.56 -2.83
N ALA A 128 -11.92 5.24 -3.67
CA ALA A 128 -13.18 5.98 -3.69
C ALA A 128 -13.96 5.80 -2.39
N SER A 129 -14.11 4.56 -1.91
CA SER A 129 -14.76 4.29 -0.64
C SER A 129 -13.90 4.70 0.56
N ALA A 130 -12.57 4.48 0.50
CA ALA A 130 -11.66 4.82 1.59
C ALA A 130 -11.63 6.33 1.90
N LEU A 131 -11.77 7.17 0.89
CA LEU A 131 -11.68 8.64 0.98
C LEU A 131 -13.01 9.34 0.67
N GLU A 132 -14.12 8.60 0.60
CA GLU A 132 -15.48 9.12 0.34
C GLU A 132 -15.54 9.99 -0.92
N ILE A 133 -14.92 9.53 -2.03
CA ILE A 133 -14.85 10.30 -3.29
C ILE A 133 -16.06 10.00 -4.16
N ASP A 134 -16.91 11.00 -4.36
CA ASP A 134 -17.98 10.94 -5.34
C ASP A 134 -17.44 11.04 -6.78
N ASN A 135 -18.10 10.33 -7.72
CA ASN A 135 -17.77 10.37 -9.15
C ASN A 135 -16.31 9.99 -9.46
N TRP A 136 -15.87 8.85 -8.91
CA TRP A 136 -14.55 8.30 -9.13
C TRP A 136 -14.14 8.23 -10.61
N ASN A 137 -12.97 8.72 -10.94
CA ASN A 137 -12.44 8.77 -12.30
C ASN A 137 -11.03 8.15 -12.44
N GLY A 138 -10.57 7.45 -11.40
CA GLY A 138 -9.23 6.84 -11.36
C GLY A 138 -8.15 7.72 -10.73
N THR A 139 -8.47 8.96 -10.32
CA THR A 139 -7.52 9.90 -9.72
C THR A 139 -8.10 10.47 -8.44
N VAL A 140 -7.30 10.47 -7.35
CA VAL A 140 -7.70 11.11 -6.09
C VAL A 140 -7.61 12.64 -6.21
N GLY A 141 -6.51 13.12 -6.76
CA GLY A 141 -6.21 14.55 -6.85
C GLY A 141 -5.60 15.12 -5.56
N GLY A 142 -5.44 16.44 -5.50
CA GLY A 142 -4.79 17.08 -4.36
C GLY A 142 -3.37 16.58 -4.12
N ASN A 143 -3.08 16.14 -2.93
CA ASN A 143 -1.77 15.62 -2.54
C ASN A 143 -1.73 14.08 -2.40
N VAL A 144 -2.73 13.35 -2.93
CA VAL A 144 -2.86 11.89 -2.75
C VAL A 144 -2.90 11.17 -4.08
N SER A 145 -2.18 10.05 -4.17
CA SER A 145 -2.28 9.02 -5.20
C SER A 145 -1.78 7.67 -4.64
N GLY A 146 -1.48 6.69 -5.48
CA GLY A 146 -0.88 5.42 -5.07
C GLY A 146 -1.29 4.23 -5.91
N THR A 147 -1.25 3.05 -5.30
CA THR A 147 -1.60 1.78 -5.93
C THR A 147 -2.72 1.07 -5.19
N SER A 148 -3.57 0.36 -5.95
CA SER A 148 -4.67 -0.46 -5.42
C SER A 148 -4.31 -1.94 -5.43
N ASP A 149 -4.63 -2.64 -4.35
CA ASP A 149 -4.48 -4.08 -4.20
C ASP A 149 -5.77 -4.85 -4.53
N LEU A 150 -6.78 -4.18 -5.07
CA LEU A 150 -8.06 -4.81 -5.41
C LEU A 150 -7.86 -5.90 -6.48
N ALA A 151 -7.89 -7.15 -6.06
CA ALA A 151 -7.97 -8.29 -6.96
C ALA A 151 -9.37 -8.40 -7.58
N PRO A 152 -9.53 -9.06 -8.75
CA PRO A 152 -10.83 -9.23 -9.38
C PRO A 152 -11.77 -10.10 -8.54
N LEU A 153 -12.70 -9.47 -7.80
CA LEU A 153 -13.61 -10.16 -6.87
C LEU A 153 -14.58 -11.11 -7.59
N ASP A 154 -15.00 -10.77 -8.80
CA ASP A 154 -15.80 -11.63 -9.67
C ASP A 154 -15.08 -12.94 -10.01
N GLN A 155 -13.77 -12.89 -10.26
CA GLN A 155 -12.95 -14.07 -10.51
C GLN A 155 -12.68 -14.86 -9.22
N GLN A 156 -12.57 -14.20 -8.08
CA GLN A 156 -12.48 -14.89 -6.77
C GLN A 156 -13.78 -15.61 -6.44
N ALA A 157 -14.94 -15.01 -6.74
CA ALA A 157 -16.23 -15.69 -6.63
C ALA A 157 -16.34 -16.89 -7.59
N ALA A 158 -15.88 -16.75 -8.83
CA ALA A 158 -15.84 -17.83 -9.80
C ALA A 158 -14.89 -18.97 -9.37
N MET A 159 -13.78 -18.65 -8.69
CA MET A 159 -12.88 -19.65 -8.08
C MET A 159 -13.58 -20.50 -7.02
N ILE A 160 -14.45 -19.91 -6.20
CA ILE A 160 -15.27 -20.66 -5.23
C ILE A 160 -16.15 -21.66 -5.96
N GLN A 161 -16.84 -21.22 -7.02
CA GLN A 161 -17.70 -22.11 -7.81
C GLN A 161 -16.89 -23.19 -8.55
N GLU A 162 -15.71 -22.86 -9.06
CA GLU A 162 -14.81 -23.80 -9.75
C GLU A 162 -14.37 -24.94 -8.82
N LEU A 163 -13.92 -24.59 -7.61
CA LEU A 163 -13.40 -25.57 -6.64
C LEU A 163 -14.51 -26.31 -5.88
N PHE A 164 -15.64 -25.66 -5.67
CA PHE A 164 -16.75 -26.18 -4.87
C PHE A 164 -18.10 -25.98 -5.56
N PRO A 165 -18.38 -26.71 -6.66
CA PRO A 165 -19.57 -26.49 -7.49
C PRO A 165 -20.90 -26.78 -6.78
N GLU A 166 -20.89 -27.54 -5.68
CA GLU A 166 -22.10 -27.85 -4.89
C GLU A 166 -22.36 -26.85 -3.74
N THR A 167 -21.47 -25.84 -3.57
CA THR A 167 -21.60 -24.80 -2.54
C THR A 167 -22.88 -24.00 -2.70
N LYS A 168 -23.59 -23.81 -1.60
CA LYS A 168 -24.79 -22.96 -1.52
C LYS A 168 -24.59 -21.74 -0.66
N THR A 169 -23.84 -21.90 0.43
CA THR A 169 -23.61 -20.85 1.41
C THR A 169 -22.11 -20.59 1.54
N VAL A 170 -21.70 -19.35 1.25
CA VAL A 170 -20.34 -18.87 1.45
C VAL A 170 -20.32 -17.92 2.64
N GLY A 171 -19.60 -18.27 3.70
CA GLY A 171 -19.39 -17.39 4.84
C GLY A 171 -18.32 -16.34 4.52
N LEU A 172 -18.65 -15.06 4.65
CA LEU A 172 -17.73 -13.95 4.41
C LEU A 172 -17.18 -13.46 5.73
N LEU A 173 -15.98 -13.92 6.10
CA LEU A 173 -15.34 -13.63 7.39
C LEU A 173 -14.47 -12.38 7.27
N TYR A 174 -14.73 -11.33 8.02
CA TYR A 174 -14.03 -10.05 7.87
C TYR A 174 -14.07 -9.18 9.12
N CYS A 175 -13.16 -8.19 9.20
CA CYS A 175 -13.13 -7.15 10.21
C CYS A 175 -14.04 -5.97 9.83
N SER A 176 -15.09 -5.72 10.60
CA SER A 176 -16.02 -4.60 10.35
C SER A 176 -15.43 -3.21 10.65
N ALA A 177 -14.27 -3.15 11.32
CA ALA A 177 -13.54 -1.92 11.56
C ALA A 177 -12.69 -1.48 10.32
N GLU A 178 -12.60 -2.34 9.29
CA GLU A 178 -11.83 -2.08 8.08
C GLU A 178 -12.75 -1.78 6.89
N ALA A 179 -12.71 -0.54 6.38
CA ALA A 179 -13.54 -0.11 5.25
C ALA A 179 -13.25 -0.90 3.96
N ASN A 180 -11.98 -1.28 3.73
CA ASN A 180 -11.55 -2.14 2.63
C ASN A 180 -12.23 -3.51 2.67
N SER A 181 -12.34 -4.10 3.84
CA SER A 181 -12.97 -5.43 4.03
C SER A 181 -14.47 -5.35 3.81
N GLN A 182 -15.12 -4.34 4.36
CA GLN A 182 -16.57 -4.11 4.15
C GLN A 182 -16.89 -3.94 2.66
N TYR A 183 -16.14 -3.12 1.93
CA TYR A 183 -16.30 -2.92 0.50
C TYR A 183 -16.24 -4.24 -0.27
N GLN A 184 -15.22 -5.06 -0.03
CA GLN A 184 -15.05 -6.34 -0.70
C GLN A 184 -16.18 -7.32 -0.39
N VAL A 185 -16.65 -7.36 0.86
CA VAL A 185 -17.78 -8.21 1.29
C VAL A 185 -19.07 -7.79 0.59
N ASP A 186 -19.36 -6.48 0.52
CA ASP A 186 -20.55 -5.96 -0.13
C ASP A 186 -20.59 -6.28 -1.63
N GLU A 187 -19.44 -6.25 -2.30
CA GLU A 187 -19.33 -6.65 -3.71
C GLU A 187 -19.39 -8.18 -3.87
N MET A 188 -18.70 -8.95 -2.99
CA MET A 188 -18.70 -10.40 -3.05
C MET A 188 -20.09 -11.01 -2.89
N VAL A 189 -20.95 -10.43 -2.02
CA VAL A 189 -22.36 -10.86 -1.89
C VAL A 189 -23.08 -10.79 -3.25
N LYS A 190 -22.82 -9.76 -4.05
CA LYS A 190 -23.46 -9.58 -5.36
C LYS A 190 -22.93 -10.63 -6.36
N TYR A 191 -21.61 -10.80 -6.46
CA TYR A 191 -21.00 -11.79 -7.37
C TYR A 191 -21.41 -13.22 -7.02
N LEU A 192 -21.47 -13.57 -5.73
CA LEU A 192 -21.96 -14.88 -5.31
C LEU A 192 -23.44 -15.11 -5.68
N ALA A 193 -24.28 -14.08 -5.51
CA ALA A 193 -25.69 -14.17 -5.89
C ALA A 193 -25.88 -14.37 -7.41
N ASP A 194 -25.07 -13.72 -8.25
CA ASP A 194 -25.08 -13.89 -9.71
C ASP A 194 -24.68 -15.33 -10.12
N LEU A 195 -23.86 -15.99 -9.28
CA LEU A 195 -23.47 -17.39 -9.46
C LEU A 195 -24.41 -18.40 -8.79
N GLY A 196 -25.51 -17.91 -8.17
CA GLY A 196 -26.52 -18.76 -7.51
C GLY A 196 -26.12 -19.24 -6.11
N MET A 197 -25.10 -18.65 -5.51
CA MET A 197 -24.66 -18.89 -4.14
C MET A 197 -25.16 -17.78 -3.19
N THR A 198 -25.25 -18.08 -1.90
CA THR A 198 -25.61 -17.11 -0.87
C THR A 198 -24.37 -16.70 -0.08
N GLY A 199 -23.95 -15.45 -0.18
CA GLY A 199 -22.92 -14.87 0.68
C GLY A 199 -23.52 -14.42 2.02
N VAL A 200 -22.96 -14.91 3.13
CA VAL A 200 -23.42 -14.56 4.49
C VAL A 200 -22.26 -13.87 5.23
N PRO A 201 -22.37 -12.58 5.55
CA PRO A 201 -21.33 -11.87 6.29
C PRO A 201 -21.21 -12.33 7.75
N TYR A 202 -19.96 -12.56 8.19
CA TYR A 202 -19.59 -12.85 9.58
C TYR A 202 -18.49 -11.86 9.97
N SER A 203 -18.86 -10.81 10.70
CA SER A 203 -17.91 -9.78 11.08
C SER A 203 -17.40 -9.94 12.52
N PHE A 204 -16.12 -9.78 12.69
CA PHE A 204 -15.47 -9.51 13.97
C PHE A 204 -15.05 -8.02 14.04
N THR A 205 -14.74 -7.51 15.23
CA THR A 205 -14.34 -6.11 15.41
C THR A 205 -12.85 -5.96 15.70
N ASP A 206 -12.26 -6.96 16.32
CA ASP A 206 -10.84 -7.01 16.67
C ASP A 206 -10.35 -8.46 16.79
N THR A 207 -9.09 -8.64 17.16
CA THR A 207 -8.43 -9.95 17.26
C THR A 207 -9.05 -10.89 18.31
N ASN A 208 -9.76 -10.38 19.31
CA ASN A 208 -10.32 -11.20 20.40
C ASN A 208 -11.51 -12.03 19.92
N ASP A 209 -12.25 -11.54 18.93
CA ASP A 209 -13.47 -12.19 18.44
C ASP A 209 -13.22 -13.10 17.24
N VAL A 210 -12.06 -13.03 16.58
CA VAL A 210 -11.74 -13.73 15.33
C VAL A 210 -12.09 -15.23 15.42
N ALA A 211 -11.58 -15.94 16.42
CA ALA A 211 -11.79 -17.40 16.53
C ALA A 211 -13.26 -17.77 16.76
N SER A 212 -13.99 -17.01 17.57
CA SER A 212 -15.40 -17.29 17.87
C SER A 212 -16.31 -17.00 16.69
N VAL A 213 -16.03 -15.95 15.93
CA VAL A 213 -16.76 -15.61 14.71
C VAL A 213 -16.43 -16.60 13.60
N ALA A 214 -15.16 -17.00 13.46
CA ALA A 214 -14.75 -18.03 12.51
C ALA A 214 -15.47 -19.37 12.79
N GLN A 215 -15.59 -19.77 14.06
CA GLN A 215 -16.36 -20.98 14.42
C GLN A 215 -17.82 -20.85 14.01
N THR A 216 -18.44 -19.71 14.29
CA THR A 216 -19.83 -19.46 13.90
C THR A 216 -20.03 -19.51 12.39
N ALA A 217 -19.06 -18.97 11.63
CA ALA A 217 -19.07 -19.00 10.18
C ALA A 217 -18.93 -20.45 9.66
N CYS A 218 -18.03 -21.25 10.23
CA CYS A 218 -17.86 -22.67 9.88
C CYS A 218 -19.13 -23.50 10.15
N ASP A 219 -19.81 -23.25 11.25
CA ASP A 219 -21.02 -24.00 11.61
C ASP A 219 -22.20 -23.77 10.66
N ASN A 220 -22.15 -22.71 9.82
CA ASN A 220 -23.27 -22.26 8.99
C ASN A 220 -22.91 -22.06 7.51
N SER A 221 -21.73 -22.47 7.07
CA SER A 221 -21.27 -22.24 5.70
C SER A 221 -20.58 -23.47 5.12
N ASP A 222 -20.69 -23.64 3.82
CA ASP A 222 -20.02 -24.74 3.09
C ASP A 222 -18.55 -24.41 2.81
N VAL A 223 -18.27 -23.12 2.54
CA VAL A 223 -16.95 -22.55 2.23
C VAL A 223 -16.87 -21.18 2.91
N LEU A 224 -15.69 -20.78 3.37
CA LEU A 224 -15.43 -19.41 3.79
C LEU A 224 -14.68 -18.63 2.71
N TYR A 225 -14.97 -17.36 2.63
CA TYR A 225 -14.17 -16.36 1.92
C TYR A 225 -13.68 -15.33 2.92
N ILE A 226 -12.38 -15.02 2.87
CA ILE A 226 -11.77 -13.97 3.68
C ILE A 226 -11.17 -12.95 2.69
N PRO A 227 -11.65 -11.69 2.65
CA PRO A 227 -11.12 -10.67 1.76
C PRO A 227 -9.66 -10.28 2.10
N THR A 228 -9.10 -9.32 1.40
CA THR A 228 -7.88 -8.63 1.83
C THR A 228 -8.17 -7.84 3.11
N ASP A 229 -7.99 -8.50 4.24
CA ASP A 229 -8.34 -8.05 5.59
C ASP A 229 -7.10 -8.09 6.48
N ASN A 230 -6.64 -6.94 6.95
CA ASN A 230 -5.37 -6.84 7.68
C ASN A 230 -5.44 -7.51 9.05
N THR A 231 -6.61 -7.45 9.71
CA THR A 231 -6.80 -8.12 11.00
C THR A 231 -6.83 -9.63 10.81
N ALA A 232 -7.50 -10.14 9.79
CA ALA A 232 -7.47 -11.57 9.46
C ALA A 232 -6.07 -12.03 9.08
N ALA A 233 -5.35 -11.27 8.24
CA ALA A 233 -3.99 -11.57 7.79
C ALA A 233 -2.99 -11.69 8.95
N SER A 234 -3.13 -10.84 9.96
CA SER A 234 -2.31 -10.91 11.18
C SER A 234 -2.75 -11.97 12.19
N ASN A 235 -3.88 -12.67 11.94
CA ASN A 235 -4.46 -13.68 12.85
C ASN A 235 -4.75 -15.02 12.15
N THR A 236 -4.04 -15.32 11.07
CA THR A 236 -4.28 -16.54 10.26
C THR A 236 -4.12 -17.84 11.06
N GLU A 237 -3.21 -17.88 12.03
CA GLU A 237 -3.05 -19.05 12.91
C GLU A 237 -4.31 -19.30 13.76
N ALA A 238 -4.90 -18.25 14.31
CA ALA A 238 -6.15 -18.36 15.08
C ALA A 238 -7.31 -18.84 14.22
N ILE A 239 -7.38 -18.39 12.97
CA ILE A 239 -8.39 -18.83 11.99
C ILE A 239 -8.14 -20.29 11.59
N ALA A 240 -6.90 -20.66 11.26
CA ALA A 240 -6.53 -22.03 10.87
C ALA A 240 -6.89 -23.05 11.95
N ASN A 241 -6.64 -22.71 13.21
CA ASN A 241 -6.99 -23.55 14.38
C ASN A 241 -8.50 -23.81 14.52
N VAL A 242 -9.35 -23.06 13.81
CA VAL A 242 -10.80 -23.25 13.75
C VAL A 242 -11.21 -23.95 12.44
N VAL A 243 -10.83 -23.40 11.30
CA VAL A 243 -11.36 -23.82 9.99
C VAL A 243 -10.86 -25.23 9.59
N LEU A 244 -9.59 -25.55 9.88
CA LEU A 244 -9.02 -26.85 9.52
C LEU A 244 -9.65 -28.00 10.30
N PRO A 245 -9.79 -27.94 11.65
CA PRO A 245 -10.52 -28.99 12.40
C PRO A 245 -12.02 -29.05 12.05
N ALA A 246 -12.64 -27.92 11.68
CA ALA A 246 -14.03 -27.89 11.24
C ALA A 246 -14.22 -28.52 9.84
N GLY A 247 -13.14 -28.71 9.07
CA GLY A 247 -13.18 -29.25 7.72
C GLY A 247 -13.78 -28.28 6.70
N VAL A 248 -13.79 -26.95 7.00
CA VAL A 248 -14.38 -25.93 6.13
C VAL A 248 -13.25 -25.24 5.35
N PRO A 249 -13.27 -25.33 4.00
CA PRO A 249 -12.23 -24.71 3.19
C PRO A 249 -12.38 -23.19 3.16
N VAL A 250 -11.24 -22.48 3.05
CA VAL A 250 -11.17 -21.04 2.96
C VAL A 250 -10.59 -20.63 1.61
N ILE A 251 -11.30 -19.80 0.85
CA ILE A 251 -10.76 -19.05 -0.28
C ILE A 251 -10.36 -17.67 0.24
N ALA A 252 -9.10 -17.33 -0.01
CA ALA A 252 -8.49 -16.12 0.53
C ALA A 252 -8.42 -15.01 -0.52
N GLY A 253 -8.61 -13.76 -0.11
CA GLY A 253 -8.48 -12.58 -0.94
C GLY A 253 -7.03 -12.25 -1.31
N GLU A 254 -6.06 -12.76 -0.51
CA GLU A 254 -4.63 -12.52 -0.75
C GLU A 254 -3.76 -13.70 -0.28
N SER A 255 -2.48 -13.68 -0.69
CA SER A 255 -1.56 -14.82 -0.53
C SER A 255 -1.16 -15.12 0.92
N GLY A 256 -1.00 -14.11 1.79
CA GLY A 256 -0.61 -14.33 3.20
C GLY A 256 -1.73 -15.02 3.98
N ILE A 257 -2.98 -14.62 3.78
CA ILE A 257 -4.15 -15.31 4.36
C ILE A 257 -4.23 -16.74 3.82
N CYS A 258 -4.01 -16.94 2.52
CA CYS A 258 -4.00 -18.27 1.92
C CYS A 258 -2.91 -19.16 2.51
N ALA A 259 -1.69 -18.63 2.66
CA ALA A 259 -0.57 -19.35 3.26
C ALA A 259 -0.87 -19.77 4.70
N GLY A 260 -1.51 -18.91 5.48
CA GLY A 260 -1.80 -19.15 6.89
C GLY A 260 -3.00 -20.05 7.16
N CYS A 261 -4.12 -19.85 6.47
CA CYS A 261 -5.37 -20.57 6.76
C CYS A 261 -6.21 -20.93 5.53
N GLY A 262 -5.88 -20.45 4.32
CA GLY A 262 -6.64 -20.73 3.11
C GLY A 262 -6.18 -21.98 2.37
N ILE A 263 -6.98 -22.37 1.37
CA ILE A 263 -6.61 -23.45 0.44
C ILE A 263 -6.20 -22.89 -0.91
N ALA A 264 -6.84 -21.80 -1.36
CA ALA A 264 -6.55 -21.15 -2.65
C ALA A 264 -6.82 -19.65 -2.59
N THR A 265 -6.18 -18.93 -3.51
CA THR A 265 -6.32 -17.49 -3.70
C THR A 265 -6.09 -17.12 -5.15
N LEU A 266 -6.74 -16.03 -5.59
CA LEU A 266 -6.35 -15.28 -6.78
C LEU A 266 -5.71 -14.00 -6.29
N SER A 267 -4.39 -13.94 -6.28
CA SER A 267 -3.64 -12.89 -5.60
C SER A 267 -2.73 -12.11 -6.54
N ILE A 268 -2.34 -10.94 -6.08
CA ILE A 268 -1.33 -10.06 -6.68
C ILE A 268 0.02 -10.24 -5.97
N SER A 269 1.09 -9.70 -6.56
CA SER A 269 2.37 -9.54 -5.89
C SER A 269 2.38 -8.23 -5.10
N TYR A 270 2.37 -8.29 -3.78
CA TYR A 270 2.47 -7.11 -2.91
C TYR A 270 3.85 -6.43 -2.98
N TYR A 271 4.90 -7.21 -3.23
CA TYR A 271 6.23 -6.64 -3.48
C TYR A 271 6.21 -5.75 -4.74
N ASP A 272 5.67 -6.26 -5.85
CA ASP A 272 5.59 -5.49 -7.11
C ASP A 272 4.66 -4.29 -6.99
N LEU A 273 3.58 -4.41 -6.22
CA LEU A 273 2.67 -3.30 -5.91
C LEU A 273 3.41 -2.19 -5.15
N GLY A 274 4.14 -2.56 -4.11
CA GLY A 274 4.98 -1.62 -3.35
C GLY A 274 6.08 -1.01 -4.21
N TYR A 275 6.73 -1.82 -5.06
CA TYR A 275 7.76 -1.35 -5.99
C TYR A 275 7.19 -0.31 -6.99
N ALA A 276 6.00 -0.56 -7.55
CA ALA A 276 5.30 0.42 -8.39
C ALA A 276 5.03 1.73 -7.63
N THR A 277 4.55 1.64 -6.38
CA THR A 277 4.34 2.82 -5.53
C THR A 277 5.65 3.59 -5.30
N GLY A 278 6.77 2.88 -5.12
CA GLY A 278 8.10 3.49 -4.98
C GLY A 278 8.57 4.21 -6.25
N LEU A 279 8.27 3.67 -7.43
CA LEU A 279 8.54 4.36 -8.70
C LEU A 279 7.69 5.63 -8.85
N MET A 280 6.42 5.60 -8.41
CA MET A 280 5.59 6.82 -8.34
C MET A 280 6.20 7.84 -7.39
N ALA A 281 6.67 7.42 -6.21
CA ALA A 281 7.31 8.27 -5.22
C ALA A 281 8.58 8.95 -5.76
N ALA A 282 9.41 8.22 -6.49
CA ALA A 282 10.62 8.78 -7.12
C ALA A 282 10.29 9.93 -8.08
N LYS A 283 9.25 9.76 -8.91
CA LYS A 283 8.80 10.80 -9.85
C LYS A 283 8.27 12.05 -9.13
N VAL A 284 7.53 11.85 -8.02
CA VAL A 284 7.02 12.97 -7.22
C VAL A 284 8.17 13.72 -6.54
N LEU A 285 9.07 13.00 -5.87
CA LEU A 285 10.20 13.59 -5.14
C LEU A 285 11.17 14.34 -6.06
N THR A 286 11.38 13.85 -7.28
CA THR A 286 12.26 14.51 -8.27
C THR A 286 11.56 15.63 -9.07
N GLY A 287 10.27 15.83 -8.87
CA GLY A 287 9.47 16.80 -9.61
C GLY A 287 9.18 16.41 -11.07
N GLU A 288 9.40 15.12 -11.41
CA GLU A 288 9.09 14.59 -12.75
C GLU A 288 7.58 14.49 -13.00
N ALA A 289 6.80 14.22 -11.93
CA ALA A 289 5.34 14.15 -12.01
C ALA A 289 4.67 14.92 -10.87
N SER A 290 3.46 15.44 -11.16
CA SER A 290 2.58 16.04 -10.17
C SER A 290 1.67 14.97 -9.58
N ILE A 291 1.71 14.78 -8.26
CA ILE A 291 0.89 13.78 -7.58
C ILE A 291 -0.61 13.99 -7.82
N SER A 292 -1.05 15.24 -7.96
CA SER A 292 -2.46 15.57 -8.19
C SER A 292 -3.01 15.10 -9.55
N GLU A 293 -2.13 14.79 -10.49
CA GLU A 293 -2.47 14.30 -11.83
C GLU A 293 -2.20 12.81 -12.00
N MET A 294 -1.59 12.16 -11.00
CA MET A 294 -1.27 10.74 -11.06
C MET A 294 -2.53 9.91 -10.82
N PRO A 295 -2.89 9.00 -11.74
CA PRO A 295 -3.95 8.04 -11.48
C PRO A 295 -3.50 7.02 -10.42
N VAL A 296 -4.47 6.41 -9.75
CA VAL A 296 -4.23 5.19 -8.96
C VAL A 296 -3.90 4.06 -9.92
N GLU A 297 -2.78 3.39 -9.68
CA GLU A 297 -2.34 2.24 -10.47
C GLU A 297 -2.81 0.93 -9.82
N TYR A 298 -3.04 -0.10 -10.65
CA TYR A 298 -3.47 -1.43 -10.23
C TYR A 298 -2.37 -2.45 -10.51
N ALA A 299 -2.35 -3.53 -9.74
CA ALA A 299 -1.44 -4.63 -10.03
C ALA A 299 -1.70 -5.19 -11.45
N PRO A 300 -0.64 -5.37 -12.27
CA PRO A 300 -0.81 -5.75 -13.67
C PRO A 300 -1.26 -7.19 -13.88
N GLU A 301 -0.95 -8.06 -12.92
CA GLU A 301 -1.17 -9.50 -13.03
C GLU A 301 -1.75 -10.08 -11.74
N VAL A 302 -2.61 -11.09 -11.91
CA VAL A 302 -3.12 -11.92 -10.81
C VAL A 302 -2.73 -13.38 -11.06
N THR A 303 -2.46 -14.10 -10.00
CA THR A 303 -2.02 -15.50 -10.05
C THR A 303 -2.94 -16.36 -9.21
N LYS A 304 -3.43 -17.47 -9.77
CA LYS A 304 -4.09 -18.53 -9.03
C LYS A 304 -3.04 -19.32 -8.24
N MET A 305 -3.15 -19.29 -6.94
CA MET A 305 -2.22 -19.99 -6.03
C MET A 305 -2.98 -20.87 -5.05
N TYR A 306 -2.31 -21.90 -4.53
CA TYR A 306 -2.90 -22.80 -3.54
C TYR A 306 -1.91 -23.22 -2.45
N ASN A 307 -2.43 -23.47 -1.26
CA ASN A 307 -1.70 -24.03 -0.12
C ASN A 307 -1.80 -25.56 -0.16
N ALA A 308 -0.72 -26.21 -0.56
CA ALA A 308 -0.70 -27.66 -0.74
C ALA A 308 -0.99 -28.44 0.56
N ALA A 309 -0.47 -27.95 1.71
CA ALA A 309 -0.67 -28.58 3.00
C ALA A 309 -2.13 -28.52 3.46
N ASN A 310 -2.79 -27.38 3.32
CA ASN A 310 -4.18 -27.21 3.67
C ASN A 310 -5.12 -27.94 2.70
N CYS A 311 -4.77 -27.98 1.42
CA CYS A 311 -5.49 -28.81 0.44
C CYS A 311 -5.42 -30.29 0.78
N GLU A 312 -4.24 -30.81 1.16
CA GLU A 312 -4.08 -32.20 1.62
C GLU A 312 -4.90 -32.48 2.89
N ALA A 313 -4.82 -31.59 3.89
CA ALA A 313 -5.55 -31.71 5.14
C ALA A 313 -7.08 -31.78 4.96
N LEU A 314 -7.60 -31.03 4.00
CA LEU A 314 -9.04 -30.95 3.68
C LEU A 314 -9.45 -31.86 2.51
N ASN A 315 -8.52 -32.67 1.96
CA ASN A 315 -8.74 -33.55 0.82
C ASN A 315 -9.32 -32.80 -0.40
N VAL A 316 -8.81 -31.58 -0.67
CA VAL A 316 -9.18 -30.75 -1.81
C VAL A 316 -8.15 -30.91 -2.93
N THR A 317 -8.63 -31.08 -4.17
CA THR A 317 -7.77 -31.09 -5.34
C THR A 317 -8.02 -29.83 -6.16
N VAL A 318 -6.95 -29.12 -6.49
CA VAL A 318 -7.01 -27.92 -7.33
C VAL A 318 -6.67 -28.25 -8.79
N PRO A 319 -7.16 -27.48 -9.79
CA PRO A 319 -6.79 -27.59 -11.19
C PRO A 319 -5.28 -27.35 -11.43
N GLU A 320 -4.78 -27.80 -12.60
CA GLU A 320 -3.35 -27.74 -12.96
C GLU A 320 -2.83 -26.29 -13.19
N ASP A 321 -3.72 -25.33 -13.43
CA ASP A 321 -3.39 -23.92 -13.62
C ASP A 321 -3.14 -23.15 -12.29
N TYR A 322 -3.32 -23.81 -11.14
CA TYR A 322 -2.98 -23.25 -9.84
C TYR A 322 -1.50 -23.50 -9.52
N GLN A 323 -0.81 -22.47 -9.04
CA GLN A 323 0.58 -22.56 -8.62
C GLN A 323 0.67 -22.88 -7.13
N PRO A 324 1.51 -23.84 -6.70
CA PRO A 324 1.72 -24.06 -5.27
C PRO A 324 2.39 -22.85 -4.63
N MET A 325 1.94 -22.49 -3.45
CA MET A 325 2.64 -21.51 -2.61
C MET A 325 3.96 -22.12 -2.13
N GLY A 326 5.03 -21.30 -2.12
CA GLY A 326 6.37 -21.72 -1.72
C GLY A 326 6.53 -21.91 -0.21
#